data_3522f8750a9f50e5345093c782e40806
#
_entry.id   3522f8750a9f50e5345093c782e40806
#
_cell.length_a   1.000
_cell.length_b   1.000
_cell.length_c   1.000
_cell.angle_alpha   90.00
_cell.angle_beta   90.00
_cell.angle_gamma   90.00
#
_symmetry.space_group_name_H-M   'P 1'
#
loop_
_entity.id
_entity.type
_entity.pdbx_description
1 polymer ?
#
loop_
_entity_poly.entity_id
_entity_poly.type
_entity_poly.pdbx_seq_one_letter_code
_entity_poly.pdbx_strand_id
1 'polypeptide(L)'
;MPIGASKLKFRINYILNVMRTWYCFNIKNKNVKYNGFIRVMKGTRFNPGYEFVLGHNVQFGPNCLLDTGANMGNNILLAGNVCFIGKNDHTFNILGKTIWSSPRGKNNPIIVENDVWIGHGAIIMSGIKIGAGSIVASGAVVTKDVPPCAIVGGNPARIIKYRFDNDEDKKRHCEWLSKQ
;
A
#
# COMPACT_ATOMS: atom_id res chain seq x y z
N MET A 1 -7.25 -1.48 -21.81
CA MET A 1 -6.07 -1.95 -22.58
C MET A 1 -5.28 -0.72 -23.00
N PRO A 2 -3.94 -0.70 -22.83
CA PRO A 2 -3.13 0.44 -23.28
C PRO A 2 -3.28 0.66 -24.79
N ILE A 3 -3.25 1.93 -25.21
CA ILE A 3 -3.32 2.31 -26.62
C ILE A 3 -2.14 1.66 -27.38
N GLY A 4 -2.41 0.98 -28.51
CA GLY A 4 -1.38 0.31 -29.32
C GLY A 4 -0.98 -1.10 -28.85
N ALA A 5 -1.53 -1.63 -27.77
CA ALA A 5 -1.21 -2.98 -27.32
C ALA A 5 -1.97 -4.05 -28.13
N SER A 6 -1.28 -5.15 -28.52
CA SER A 6 -1.91 -6.32 -29.14
C SER A 6 -2.91 -6.95 -28.18
N LYS A 7 -4.16 -7.17 -28.64
CA LYS A 7 -5.22 -7.84 -27.87
C LYS A 7 -4.79 -9.23 -27.37
N LEU A 8 -4.10 -9.99 -28.21
CA LEU A 8 -3.60 -11.32 -27.86
C LEU A 8 -2.55 -11.25 -26.75
N LYS A 9 -1.55 -10.37 -26.88
CA LYS A 9 -0.51 -10.15 -25.87
C LYS A 9 -1.11 -9.72 -24.54
N PHE A 10 -2.11 -8.83 -24.56
CA PHE A 10 -2.81 -8.40 -23.36
C PHE A 10 -3.52 -9.57 -22.65
N ARG A 11 -4.26 -10.43 -23.41
CA ARG A 11 -4.95 -11.60 -22.85
C ARG A 11 -3.96 -12.61 -22.24
N ILE A 12 -2.85 -12.89 -22.93
CA ILE A 12 -1.81 -13.79 -22.43
C ILE A 12 -1.24 -13.25 -21.11
N ASN A 13 -0.86 -11.97 -21.08
CA ASN A 13 -0.31 -11.34 -19.88
C ASN A 13 -1.33 -11.32 -18.73
N TYR A 14 -2.63 -11.16 -19.03
CA TYR A 14 -3.68 -11.23 -18.02
C TYR A 14 -3.75 -12.63 -17.38
N ILE A 15 -3.80 -13.69 -18.21
CA ILE A 15 -3.83 -15.08 -17.72
C ILE A 15 -2.59 -15.40 -16.89
N LEU A 16 -1.40 -15.04 -17.37
CA LEU A 16 -0.14 -15.25 -16.65
C LEU A 16 -0.13 -14.50 -15.30
N ASN A 17 -0.71 -13.29 -15.26
CA ASN A 17 -0.84 -12.56 -14.01
C ASN A 17 -1.79 -13.26 -13.04
N VAL A 18 -2.94 -13.74 -13.50
CA VAL A 18 -3.89 -14.48 -12.65
C VAL A 18 -3.24 -15.73 -12.06
N MET A 19 -2.57 -16.53 -12.89
CA MET A 19 -1.86 -17.74 -12.44
C MET A 19 -0.75 -17.40 -11.42
N ARG A 20 0.04 -16.37 -11.70
CA ARG A 20 1.12 -15.94 -10.79
C ARG A 20 0.55 -15.43 -9.47
N THR A 21 -0.51 -14.63 -9.49
CA THR A 21 -1.15 -14.11 -8.29
C THR A 21 -1.74 -15.25 -7.45
N TRP A 22 -2.42 -16.19 -8.10
CA TRP A 22 -2.94 -17.38 -7.44
C TRP A 22 -1.83 -18.16 -6.72
N TYR A 23 -0.74 -18.46 -7.42
CA TYR A 23 0.41 -19.16 -6.84
C TYR A 23 1.03 -18.35 -5.68
N CYS A 24 1.18 -17.03 -5.88
CA CYS A 24 1.75 -16.15 -4.87
C CYS A 24 0.97 -16.17 -3.56
N PHE A 25 -0.36 -16.15 -3.62
CA PHE A 25 -1.18 -16.01 -2.40
C PHE A 25 -1.74 -17.32 -1.86
N ASN A 26 -1.94 -18.34 -2.70
CA ASN A 26 -2.45 -19.61 -2.20
C ASN A 26 -1.35 -20.61 -1.81
N ILE A 27 -0.14 -20.43 -2.33
CA ILE A 27 1.00 -21.33 -2.05
C ILE A 27 2.06 -20.65 -1.18
N LYS A 28 2.57 -19.47 -1.59
CA LYS A 28 3.70 -18.82 -0.91
C LYS A 28 3.31 -17.95 0.27
N ASN A 29 2.23 -17.19 0.18
CA ASN A 29 1.82 -16.19 1.16
C ASN A 29 0.36 -16.41 1.59
N LYS A 30 0.10 -17.50 2.30
CA LYS A 30 -1.24 -17.89 2.78
C LYS A 30 -1.85 -16.90 3.78
N ASN A 31 -1.05 -15.99 4.30
CA ASN A 31 -1.43 -14.89 5.17
C ASN A 31 -2.04 -13.69 4.42
N VAL A 32 -2.14 -13.78 3.08
CA VAL A 32 -2.77 -12.75 2.23
C VAL A 32 -4.15 -13.21 1.81
N LYS A 33 -5.18 -12.49 2.28
CA LYS A 33 -6.57 -12.61 1.82
C LYS A 33 -6.81 -11.56 0.74
N TYR A 34 -7.44 -11.93 -0.36
CA TYR A 34 -7.68 -10.97 -1.45
C TYR A 34 -9.04 -11.19 -2.12
N ASN A 35 -9.59 -10.10 -2.65
CA ASN A 35 -10.86 -10.11 -3.37
C ASN A 35 -10.68 -9.50 -4.76
N GLY A 36 -10.79 -10.34 -5.79
CA GLY A 36 -10.76 -9.91 -7.19
C GLY A 36 -9.37 -9.83 -7.81
N PHE A 37 -9.17 -8.86 -8.71
CA PHE A 37 -7.97 -8.77 -9.53
C PHE A 37 -6.80 -8.14 -8.76
N ILE A 38 -5.71 -8.89 -8.63
CA ILE A 38 -4.46 -8.40 -8.02
C ILE A 38 -3.31 -8.59 -9.02
N ARG A 39 -2.40 -7.65 -9.04
CA ARG A 39 -1.17 -7.72 -9.83
C ARG A 39 0.05 -7.59 -8.94
N VAL A 40 0.82 -8.67 -8.84
CA VAL A 40 2.08 -8.68 -8.07
C VAL A 40 3.25 -8.76 -9.03
N MET A 41 4.14 -7.77 -9.01
CA MET A 41 5.35 -7.78 -9.83
C MET A 41 6.51 -8.50 -9.12
N LYS A 42 7.56 -8.83 -9.90
CA LYS A 42 8.73 -9.57 -9.42
C LYS A 42 9.39 -8.87 -8.23
N GLY A 43 9.86 -9.65 -7.26
CA GLY A 43 10.61 -9.15 -6.11
C GLY A 43 9.77 -8.62 -4.96
N THR A 44 8.43 -8.52 -5.13
CA THR A 44 7.54 -8.13 -4.02
C THR A 44 7.50 -9.22 -2.95
N ARG A 45 7.64 -8.83 -1.69
CA ARG A 45 7.69 -9.71 -0.52
C ARG A 45 6.66 -9.29 0.53
N PHE A 46 5.97 -10.27 1.09
CA PHE A 46 5.02 -10.13 2.20
C PHE A 46 5.59 -10.84 3.41
N ASN A 47 5.68 -10.16 4.54
CA ASN A 47 6.15 -10.78 5.79
C ASN A 47 5.11 -11.80 6.28
N PRO A 48 5.48 -13.08 6.47
CA PRO A 48 4.55 -14.13 6.86
C PRO A 48 4.01 -13.97 8.30
N GLY A 49 4.64 -13.13 9.12
CA GLY A 49 4.22 -12.84 10.49
C GLY A 49 3.02 -11.89 10.60
N TYR A 50 2.50 -11.37 9.48
CA TYR A 50 1.39 -10.42 9.46
C TYR A 50 0.29 -10.85 8.49
N GLU A 51 -0.94 -10.43 8.78
CA GLU A 51 -2.07 -10.59 7.85
C GLU A 51 -2.17 -9.42 6.88
N PHE A 52 -2.59 -9.75 5.65
CA PHE A 52 -2.89 -8.77 4.60
C PHE A 52 -4.29 -9.03 4.07
N VAL A 53 -5.08 -7.98 3.96
CA VAL A 53 -6.41 -8.00 3.34
C VAL A 53 -6.39 -7.04 2.16
N LEU A 54 -6.62 -7.56 0.95
CA LEU A 54 -6.54 -6.80 -0.30
C LEU A 54 -7.91 -6.79 -0.97
N GLY A 55 -8.37 -5.61 -1.35
CA GLY A 55 -9.57 -5.43 -2.15
C GLY A 55 -9.37 -5.78 -3.62
N HIS A 56 -10.22 -5.22 -4.47
CA HIS A 56 -10.16 -5.43 -5.92
C HIS A 56 -9.22 -4.42 -6.59
N ASN A 57 -8.54 -4.87 -7.68
CA ASN A 57 -7.69 -4.02 -8.52
C ASN A 57 -6.52 -3.37 -7.76
N VAL A 58 -5.75 -4.20 -7.05
CA VAL A 58 -4.54 -3.76 -6.33
C VAL A 58 -3.30 -4.18 -7.11
N GLN A 59 -2.42 -3.22 -7.40
CA GLN A 59 -1.16 -3.47 -8.09
C GLN A 59 0.03 -3.20 -7.16
N PHE A 60 0.91 -4.18 -7.05
CA PHE A 60 2.22 -4.05 -6.43
C PHE A 60 3.28 -3.98 -7.52
N GLY A 61 4.01 -2.86 -7.59
CA GLY A 61 5.17 -2.68 -8.44
C GLY A 61 6.33 -3.64 -8.07
N PRO A 62 7.44 -3.62 -8.81
CA PRO A 62 8.57 -4.51 -8.51
C PRO A 62 9.22 -4.17 -7.17
N ASN A 63 9.73 -5.20 -6.49
CA ASN A 63 10.53 -5.10 -5.28
C ASN A 63 9.84 -4.36 -4.10
N CYS A 64 8.51 -4.38 -4.01
CA CYS A 64 7.83 -3.88 -2.83
C CYS A 64 8.12 -4.77 -1.61
N LEU A 65 8.27 -4.16 -0.45
CA LEU A 65 8.46 -4.83 0.83
C LEU A 65 7.30 -4.52 1.77
N LEU A 66 6.51 -5.53 2.12
CA LEU A 66 5.39 -5.42 3.06
C LEU A 66 5.81 -6.12 4.37
N ASP A 67 6.55 -5.40 5.22
CA ASP A 67 7.11 -5.95 6.48
C ASP A 67 6.21 -5.68 7.70
N THR A 68 5.01 -5.17 7.48
CA THR A 68 3.93 -5.06 8.47
C THR A 68 2.59 -5.28 7.79
N GLY A 69 1.56 -5.68 8.55
CA GLY A 69 0.23 -5.96 8.05
C GLY A 69 -0.40 -4.76 7.33
N ALA A 70 -1.29 -5.05 6.39
CA ALA A 70 -2.03 -4.01 5.68
C ALA A 70 -3.44 -4.44 5.31
N ASN A 71 -4.39 -3.51 5.45
CA ASN A 71 -5.74 -3.60 4.92
C ASN A 71 -5.89 -2.59 3.78
N MET A 72 -6.08 -3.09 2.57
CA MET A 72 -6.16 -2.28 1.37
C MET A 72 -7.54 -2.38 0.74
N GLY A 73 -8.10 -1.25 0.38
CA GLY A 73 -9.34 -1.15 -0.40
C GLY A 73 -9.15 -1.48 -1.88
N ASN A 74 -9.96 -0.85 -2.71
CA ASN A 74 -10.02 -1.09 -4.15
C ASN A 74 -9.22 -0.03 -4.94
N ASN A 75 -8.77 -0.39 -6.16
CA ASN A 75 -8.12 0.52 -7.10
C ASN A 75 -6.82 1.16 -6.54
N ILE A 76 -5.91 0.35 -6.03
CA ILE A 76 -4.68 0.81 -5.41
C ILE A 76 -3.48 0.53 -6.32
N LEU A 77 -2.66 1.55 -6.52
CA LEU A 77 -1.42 1.48 -7.29
C LEU A 77 -0.22 1.71 -6.37
N LEU A 78 0.58 0.67 -6.13
CA LEU A 78 1.92 0.81 -5.57
C LEU A 78 2.93 0.78 -6.71
N ALA A 79 3.78 1.80 -6.80
CA ALA A 79 4.93 1.79 -7.70
C ALA A 79 6.03 0.84 -7.17
N GLY A 80 7.16 0.75 -7.85
CA GLY A 80 8.26 -0.12 -7.40
C GLY A 80 8.93 0.37 -6.11
N ASN A 81 9.55 -0.55 -5.38
CA ASN A 81 10.34 -0.29 -4.17
C ASN A 81 9.56 0.39 -3.03
N VAL A 82 8.23 0.29 -3.01
CA VAL A 82 7.43 0.78 -1.88
C VAL A 82 7.65 -0.13 -0.68
N CYS A 83 7.85 0.47 0.50
CA CYS A 83 8.07 -0.23 1.74
C CYS A 83 6.98 0.08 2.77
N PHE A 84 6.39 -0.97 3.34
CA PHE A 84 5.53 -0.90 4.52
C PHE A 84 6.33 -1.47 5.70
N ILE A 85 6.68 -0.65 6.68
CA ILE A 85 7.60 -1.03 7.76
C ILE A 85 7.00 -0.80 9.15
N GLY A 86 7.44 -1.62 10.11
CA GLY A 86 7.13 -1.43 11.53
C GLY A 86 7.75 -0.16 12.08
N LYS A 87 7.06 0.51 12.99
CA LYS A 87 7.61 1.63 13.76
C LYS A 87 7.94 1.25 15.20
N ASN A 88 7.51 0.07 15.63
CA ASN A 88 7.63 -0.40 17.02
C ASN A 88 8.47 -1.69 17.10
N ASP A 89 9.43 -1.88 16.21
CA ASP A 89 10.23 -3.10 16.17
C ASP A 89 11.09 -3.28 17.42
N HIS A 90 11.47 -2.18 18.07
CA HIS A 90 12.11 -2.19 19.39
C HIS A 90 11.57 -1.05 20.25
N THR A 91 11.31 -1.32 21.54
CA THR A 91 11.13 -0.25 22.51
C THR A 91 12.49 0.35 22.87
N PHE A 92 12.55 1.67 23.00
CA PHE A 92 13.80 2.41 23.19
C PHE A 92 13.79 3.31 24.44
N ASN A 93 12.71 3.30 25.21
CA ASN A 93 12.46 4.19 26.36
C ASN A 93 12.36 3.43 27.68
N ILE A 94 13.00 2.26 27.79
CA ILE A 94 13.05 1.49 29.06
C ILE A 94 14.35 1.82 29.77
N LEU A 95 14.25 2.44 30.93
CA LEU A 95 15.41 2.77 31.75
C LEU A 95 16.18 1.50 32.17
N GLY A 96 17.51 1.54 32.02
CA GLY A 96 18.40 0.42 32.39
C GLY A 96 18.42 -0.73 31.38
N LYS A 97 17.81 -0.57 30.19
CA LYS A 97 17.89 -1.54 29.10
C LYS A 97 18.48 -0.94 27.83
N THR A 98 19.23 -1.74 27.09
CA THR A 98 19.64 -1.39 25.73
C THR A 98 18.46 -1.57 24.79
N ILE A 99 18.47 -0.91 23.61
CA ILE A 99 17.48 -1.12 22.56
C ILE A 99 17.44 -2.59 22.15
N TRP A 100 18.60 -3.24 22.06
CA TRP A 100 18.73 -4.65 21.70
C TRP A 100 18.02 -5.61 22.69
N SER A 101 18.13 -5.36 24.02
CA SER A 101 17.51 -6.19 25.06
C SER A 101 16.07 -5.79 25.39
N SER A 102 15.57 -4.72 24.77
CA SER A 102 14.22 -4.24 24.98
C SER A 102 13.19 -5.08 24.18
N PRO A 103 11.99 -5.28 24.71
CA PRO A 103 10.95 -6.04 24.00
C PRO A 103 10.54 -5.33 22.70
N ARG A 104 10.06 -6.09 21.74
CA ARG A 104 9.43 -5.56 20.54
C ARG A 104 8.03 -5.05 20.87
N GLY A 105 7.67 -3.92 20.29
CA GLY A 105 6.32 -3.38 20.36
C GLY A 105 5.40 -4.04 19.33
N LYS A 106 4.11 -3.76 19.47
CA LYS A 106 3.10 -4.21 18.50
C LYS A 106 2.99 -3.22 17.35
N ASN A 107 3.08 -3.71 16.12
CA ASN A 107 2.80 -2.93 14.92
C ASN A 107 1.33 -3.12 14.50
N ASN A 108 0.59 -2.02 14.41
CA ASN A 108 -0.76 -2.03 13.86
C ASN A 108 -0.70 -2.06 12.32
N PRO A 109 -1.68 -2.68 11.65
CA PRO A 109 -1.72 -2.70 10.19
C PRO A 109 -1.82 -1.29 9.60
N ILE A 110 -1.27 -1.12 8.41
CA ILE A 110 -1.48 0.06 7.58
C ILE A 110 -2.85 -0.07 6.92
N ILE A 111 -3.62 1.03 6.92
CA ILE A 111 -4.91 1.08 6.25
C ILE A 111 -4.75 1.93 4.99
N VAL A 112 -5.05 1.35 3.83
CA VAL A 112 -5.07 2.07 2.55
C VAL A 112 -6.49 2.03 2.00
N GLU A 113 -7.14 3.18 1.95
CA GLU A 113 -8.51 3.28 1.43
C GLU A 113 -8.54 3.20 -0.10
N ASN A 114 -9.72 3.36 -0.71
CA ASN A 114 -9.91 3.22 -2.16
C ASN A 114 -9.18 4.32 -2.97
N ASP A 115 -8.79 3.99 -4.21
CA ASP A 115 -8.22 4.92 -5.20
C ASP A 115 -6.95 5.64 -4.71
N VAL A 116 -5.99 4.88 -4.17
CA VAL A 116 -4.72 5.42 -3.66
C VAL A 116 -3.58 5.10 -4.61
N TRP A 117 -2.74 6.10 -4.86
CA TRP A 117 -1.48 5.93 -5.57
C TRP A 117 -0.28 6.17 -4.64
N ILE A 118 0.58 5.17 -4.49
CA ILE A 118 1.82 5.25 -3.71
C ILE A 118 3.00 5.24 -4.67
N GLY A 119 3.74 6.35 -4.70
CA GLY A 119 4.88 6.60 -5.59
C GLY A 119 6.09 5.71 -5.29
N HIS A 120 6.99 5.66 -6.25
CA HIS A 120 8.20 4.83 -6.20
C HIS A 120 9.06 5.12 -4.96
N GLY A 121 9.52 4.08 -4.27
CA GLY A 121 10.41 4.21 -3.13
C GLY A 121 9.80 4.87 -1.88
N ALA A 122 8.48 5.05 -1.84
CA ALA A 122 7.83 5.59 -0.65
C ALA A 122 7.87 4.57 0.50
N ILE A 123 8.00 5.09 1.72
CA ILE A 123 8.03 4.32 2.97
C ILE A 123 6.80 4.70 3.79
N ILE A 124 6.00 3.72 4.17
CA ILE A 124 4.81 3.91 4.99
C ILE A 124 5.03 3.21 6.34
N MET A 125 4.89 3.96 7.43
CA MET A 125 5.05 3.43 8.78
C MET A 125 3.79 2.68 9.22
N SER A 126 3.95 1.65 10.06
CA SER A 126 2.83 0.86 10.62
C SER A 126 1.83 1.73 11.37
N GLY A 127 0.55 1.32 11.32
CA GLY A 127 -0.57 2.00 11.98
C GLY A 127 -1.02 3.30 11.31
N ILE A 128 -0.50 3.62 10.13
CA ILE A 128 -0.89 4.79 9.34
C ILE A 128 -2.14 4.47 8.51
N LYS A 129 -3.03 5.46 8.41
CA LYS A 129 -4.17 5.46 7.50
C LYS A 129 -3.89 6.38 6.30
N ILE A 130 -4.03 5.84 5.09
CA ILE A 130 -3.95 6.58 3.84
C ILE A 130 -5.36 6.72 3.29
N GLY A 131 -5.89 7.95 3.31
CA GLY A 131 -7.28 8.27 2.96
C GLY A 131 -7.57 8.07 1.47
N ALA A 132 -8.85 7.85 1.16
CA ALA A 132 -9.34 7.60 -0.18
C ALA A 132 -8.96 8.72 -1.16
N GLY A 133 -8.61 8.32 -2.39
CA GLY A 133 -8.24 9.26 -3.43
C GLY A 133 -6.90 9.97 -3.21
N SER A 134 -6.10 9.60 -2.22
CA SER A 134 -4.84 10.28 -1.92
C SER A 134 -3.66 9.77 -2.77
N ILE A 135 -2.62 10.59 -2.83
CA ILE A 135 -1.38 10.29 -3.55
C ILE A 135 -0.21 10.49 -2.58
N VAL A 136 0.64 9.48 -2.49
CA VAL A 136 1.94 9.58 -1.83
C VAL A 136 3.02 9.74 -2.89
N ALA A 137 3.74 10.84 -2.87
CA ALA A 137 4.81 11.13 -3.83
C ALA A 137 5.98 10.14 -3.70
N SER A 138 6.75 10.00 -4.78
CA SER A 138 7.93 9.13 -4.80
C SER A 138 8.95 9.55 -3.73
N GLY A 139 9.56 8.57 -3.05
CA GLY A 139 10.55 8.78 -2.00
C GLY A 139 10.01 9.37 -0.69
N ALA A 140 8.70 9.53 -0.54
CA ALA A 140 8.11 10.07 0.68
C ALA A 140 8.21 9.08 1.85
N VAL A 141 8.41 9.62 3.08
CA VAL A 141 8.36 8.84 4.33
C VAL A 141 7.12 9.25 5.12
N VAL A 142 6.08 8.43 5.07
CA VAL A 142 4.78 8.72 5.68
C VAL A 142 4.76 8.26 7.12
N THR A 143 4.73 9.22 8.04
CA THR A 143 4.78 9.01 9.50
C THR A 143 3.50 9.42 10.23
N LYS A 144 2.52 9.99 9.50
CA LYS A 144 1.20 10.41 10.00
C LYS A 144 0.14 10.06 8.98
N ASP A 145 -1.10 9.98 9.43
CA ASP A 145 -2.25 9.73 8.56
C ASP A 145 -2.33 10.74 7.42
N VAL A 146 -2.74 10.25 6.26
CA VAL A 146 -2.92 11.04 5.03
C VAL A 146 -4.41 11.31 4.85
N PRO A 147 -4.84 12.58 4.82
CA PRO A 147 -6.24 12.91 4.57
C PRO A 147 -6.72 12.45 3.20
N PRO A 148 -8.03 12.19 3.01
CA PRO A 148 -8.59 11.90 1.70
C PRO A 148 -8.26 12.97 0.66
N CYS A 149 -7.99 12.53 -0.57
CA CYS A 149 -7.64 13.36 -1.72
C CYS A 149 -6.38 14.23 -1.53
N ALA A 150 -5.59 14.03 -0.47
CA ALA A 150 -4.34 14.75 -0.25
C ALA A 150 -3.22 14.17 -1.13
N ILE A 151 -2.33 15.04 -1.60
CA ILE A 151 -1.05 14.70 -2.19
C ILE A 151 0.03 15.04 -1.17
N VAL A 152 0.74 14.00 -0.68
CA VAL A 152 1.78 14.16 0.34
C VAL A 152 3.15 13.78 -0.20
N GLY A 153 4.20 14.41 0.31
CA GLY A 153 5.58 14.11 -0.09
C GLY A 153 6.61 14.62 0.91
N GLY A 154 7.85 14.21 0.72
CA GLY A 154 8.98 14.58 1.57
C GLY A 154 9.30 13.58 2.68
N ASN A 155 10.32 13.86 3.47
CA ASN A 155 10.76 13.08 4.62
C ASN A 155 10.99 14.02 5.84
N PRO A 156 10.11 13.99 6.86
CA PRO A 156 8.82 13.27 6.90
C PRO A 156 7.80 13.90 5.92
N ALA A 157 6.88 13.08 5.40
CA ALA A 157 5.88 13.53 4.43
C ALA A 157 4.96 14.61 5.02
N ARG A 158 4.65 15.60 4.17
CA ARG A 158 3.71 16.70 4.46
C ARG A 158 2.73 16.84 3.30
N ILE A 159 1.59 17.44 3.55
CA ILE A 159 0.63 17.78 2.51
C ILE A 159 1.27 18.81 1.58
N ILE A 160 1.37 18.50 0.29
CA ILE A 160 1.82 19.41 -0.76
C ILE A 160 0.62 20.20 -1.28
N LYS A 161 -0.46 19.48 -1.59
CA LYS A 161 -1.75 20.02 -2.06
C LYS A 161 -2.83 18.95 -2.00
N TYR A 162 -4.05 19.31 -2.34
CA TYR A 162 -5.13 18.36 -2.59
C TYR A 162 -5.33 18.13 -4.09
N ARG A 163 -5.98 17.00 -4.46
CA ARG A 163 -6.33 16.68 -5.86
C ARG A 163 -7.36 17.65 -6.44
N PHE A 164 -8.19 18.22 -5.59
CA PHE A 164 -9.27 19.14 -5.96
C PHE A 164 -9.10 20.43 -5.17
N ASP A 165 -9.39 21.57 -5.81
CA ASP A 165 -9.16 22.90 -5.24
C ASP A 165 -10.19 23.27 -4.18
N ASN A 166 -11.39 22.69 -4.24
CA ASN A 166 -12.48 22.96 -3.29
C ASN A 166 -12.89 21.73 -2.49
N ASP A 167 -13.50 21.95 -1.33
CA ASP A 167 -13.90 20.88 -0.41
C ASP A 167 -15.14 20.12 -0.91
N GLU A 168 -15.98 20.74 -1.71
CA GLU A 168 -17.17 20.10 -2.27
C GLU A 168 -16.79 18.98 -3.25
N ASP A 169 -15.87 19.25 -4.17
CA ASP A 169 -15.41 18.24 -5.11
C ASP A 169 -14.66 17.10 -4.41
N LYS A 170 -13.87 17.40 -3.37
CA LYS A 170 -13.25 16.36 -2.52
C LYS A 170 -14.33 15.48 -1.89
N LYS A 171 -15.34 16.06 -1.30
CA LYS A 171 -16.44 15.33 -0.66
C LYS A 171 -17.20 14.47 -1.67
N ARG A 172 -17.61 15.03 -2.80
CA ARG A 172 -18.29 14.32 -3.89
C ARG A 172 -17.47 13.13 -4.40
N HIS A 173 -16.15 13.32 -4.56
CA HIS A 173 -15.27 12.26 -5.01
C HIS A 173 -15.17 11.13 -3.96
N CYS A 174 -15.01 11.45 -2.68
CA CYS A 174 -14.98 10.46 -1.61
C CYS A 174 -16.31 9.70 -1.49
N GLU A 175 -17.45 10.38 -1.61
CA GLU A 175 -18.76 9.74 -1.63
C GLU A 175 -18.95 8.81 -2.83
N TRP A 176 -18.43 9.18 -3.99
CA TRP A 176 -18.41 8.30 -5.16
C TRP A 176 -17.53 7.07 -4.93
N LEU A 177 -16.31 7.24 -4.39
CA LEU A 177 -15.39 6.14 -4.07
C LEU A 177 -15.96 5.16 -3.05
N SER A 178 -16.78 5.62 -2.10
CA SER A 178 -17.39 4.74 -1.09
C SER A 178 -18.45 3.77 -1.65
N LYS A 179 -18.90 4.01 -2.90
CA LYS A 179 -19.90 3.19 -3.60
C LYS A 179 -19.26 2.22 -4.61
N GLN A 180 -17.91 2.25 -4.75
CA GLN A 180 -17.14 1.37 -5.64
C GLN A 180 -16.65 0.14 -4.86
#